data_a40704b524e14e7edd78b6c25bdf646c
#
_entry.id   a40704b524e14e7edd78b6c25bdf646c
#
_cell.length_a   1.000
_cell.length_b   1.000
_cell.length_c   1.000
_cell.angle_alpha   90.00
_cell.angle_beta   90.00
_cell.angle_gamma   90.00
#
_symmetry.space_group_name_H-M   'P 1'
#
loop_
_entity.id
_entity.type
_entity.pdbx_description
1 polymer ?
#
loop_
_entity_poly.entity_id
_entity_poly.type
_entity_poly.pdbx_seq_one_letter_code
_entity_poly.pdbx_strand_id
1 'polypeptide(L)' 'MKRVLCAMSGGVDSSTTALLLLEQGYEVVGLTMVLTPQQGLPPNPTEEELLKVSVEACDARKVAERLGIEHHVV' A
#
# COMPACT_ATOMS: atom_id res chain seq x y z
N MET A 1 10.81 -18.69 -2.98
CA MET A 1 10.78 -17.35 -2.36
C MET A 1 9.45 -17.16 -1.64
N LYS A 2 9.50 -16.76 -0.39
CA LYS A 2 8.27 -16.53 0.37
C LYS A 2 7.67 -15.18 0.04
N ARG A 3 6.36 -15.16 -0.10
CA ARG A 3 5.60 -13.94 -0.33
C ARG A 3 5.09 -13.41 1.00
N VAL A 4 5.30 -12.12 1.26
CA VAL A 4 4.93 -11.47 2.52
C VAL A 4 4.03 -10.28 2.24
N LEU A 5 2.93 -10.18 2.97
CA LEU A 5 2.08 -8.99 2.94
C LEU A 5 2.61 -7.97 3.93
N CYS A 6 2.83 -6.77 3.47
CA CYS A 6 3.28 -5.66 4.30
C CYS A 6 2.22 -4.57 4.32
N ALA A 7 1.68 -4.27 5.49
CA ALA A 7 0.74 -3.17 5.63
C ALA A 7 1.48 -1.86 5.46
N MET A 8 1.01 -1.00 4.58
CA MET A 8 1.66 0.26 4.24
C MET A 8 0.72 1.43 4.44
N SER A 9 1.16 2.41 5.20
CA SER A 9 0.38 3.62 5.46
C SER A 9 1.00 4.87 4.84
N GLY A 10 2.07 4.71 4.07
CA GLY A 10 2.80 5.85 3.52
C GLY A 10 3.81 6.46 4.49
N GLY A 11 3.89 5.94 5.72
CA GLY A 11 4.84 6.41 6.71
C GLY A 11 6.24 5.81 6.50
N VAL A 12 7.22 6.44 7.14
CA VAL A 12 8.62 6.02 7.02
C VAL A 12 8.83 4.60 7.54
N ASP A 13 8.19 4.26 8.65
CA ASP A 13 8.37 2.95 9.27
C ASP A 13 7.93 1.79 8.38
N SER A 14 6.78 1.95 7.69
CA SER A 14 6.30 0.90 6.80
C SER A 14 7.19 0.75 5.56
N SER A 15 7.73 1.86 5.05
CA SER A 15 8.70 1.83 3.94
C SER A 15 9.96 1.08 4.33
N THR A 16 10.47 1.36 5.53
CA THR A 16 11.68 0.72 6.05
C THR A 16 11.46 -0.77 6.22
N THR A 17 10.31 -1.17 6.76
CA THR A 17 9.98 -2.59 6.93
C THR A 17 9.94 -3.31 5.59
N ALA A 18 9.30 -2.71 4.59
CA ALA A 18 9.23 -3.30 3.25
C ALA A 18 10.62 -3.47 2.64
N LEU A 19 11.47 -2.46 2.78
CA LEU A 19 12.83 -2.52 2.27
C LEU A 19 13.65 -3.63 2.95
N LEU A 20 13.54 -3.75 4.26
CA LEU A 20 14.24 -4.80 5.00
C LEU A 20 13.81 -6.19 4.56
N LEU A 21 12.52 -6.39 4.33
CA LEU A 21 12.00 -7.67 3.85
C LEU A 21 12.53 -8.00 2.45
N LEU A 22 12.61 -6.99 1.58
CA LEU A 22 13.17 -7.18 0.25
C LEU A 22 14.66 -7.56 0.32
N GLU A 23 15.41 -6.92 1.20
CA GLU A 23 16.82 -7.23 1.38
C GLU A 23 17.05 -8.65 1.89
N GLN A 24 16.08 -9.19 2.64
CA GLN A 24 16.14 -10.56 3.13
C GLN A 24 15.71 -11.60 2.09
N GLY A 25 15.34 -11.15 0.90
CA GLY A 25 14.98 -12.05 -0.20
C GLY A 25 13.52 -12.45 -0.26
N TYR A 26 12.65 -11.77 0.48
CA TYR A 26 11.21 -12.03 0.40
C TYR A 26 10.59 -11.29 -0.79
N GLU A 27 9.55 -11.88 -1.35
CA GLU A 27 8.68 -11.19 -2.29
C GLU A 27 7.66 -10.41 -1.48
N VAL A 28 7.70 -9.08 -1.56
CA VAL A 28 6.87 -8.21 -0.73
C VAL A 28 5.68 -7.70 -1.54
N VAL A 29 4.49 -7.79 -0.95
CA VAL A 29 3.28 -7.20 -1.50
C VAL A 29 2.78 -6.17 -0.48
N GLY A 30 2.66 -4.92 -0.91
CA GLY A 30 2.16 -3.86 -0.06
C GLY A 30 0.65 -3.82 -0.05
N LEU A 31 0.08 -3.54 1.11
CA LEU A 31 -1.36 -3.43 1.28
C LEU A 31 -1.69 -2.18 2.09
N THR A 32 -2.55 -1.33 1.55
CA THR A 32 -3.04 -0.15 2.26
C THR A 32 -4.54 -0.27 2.43
N MET A 33 -5.01 -0.09 3.66
CA MET A 33 -6.44 -0.12 3.96
C MET A 33 -6.96 1.31 4.13
N VAL A 34 -8.06 1.62 3.45
CA VAL A 34 -8.75 2.90 3.62
C VAL A 34 -9.91 2.65 4.58
N LEU A 35 -9.70 3.00 5.84
CA LEU A 35 -10.64 2.69 6.92
C LEU A 35 -11.72 3.74 7.12
N THR A 36 -11.50 4.95 6.64
CA THR A 36 -12.45 6.04 6.83
C THR A 36 -13.50 6.03 5.73
N PRO A 37 -14.80 6.00 6.07
CA PRO A 37 -15.84 6.11 5.06
C PRO A 37 -15.71 7.43 4.30
N GLN A 38 -15.73 7.37 2.99
CA GLN A 38 -15.63 8.56 2.14
C GLN A 38 -16.98 8.81 1.48
N GLN A 39 -17.45 10.05 1.57
CA GLN A 39 -18.70 10.43 0.94
C GLN A 39 -18.49 10.49 -0.58
N GLY A 40 -19.49 10.03 -1.30
CA GLY A 40 -19.44 10.04 -2.75
C GLY A 40 -18.81 8.82 -3.39
N LEU A 41 -18.29 7.88 -2.59
CA LEU A 41 -17.78 6.63 -3.12
C LEU A 41 -18.88 5.59 -3.27
N PRO A 42 -18.81 4.74 -4.31
CA PRO A 42 -19.75 3.64 -4.44
C PRO A 42 -19.54 2.59 -3.34
N PRO A 43 -20.50 1.67 -3.13
CA PRO A 43 -20.36 0.62 -2.11
C PRO A 43 -19.12 -0.25 -2.25
N ASN A 44 -18.67 -0.48 -3.48
CA ASN A 44 -17.48 -1.27 -3.77
C ASN A 44 -16.52 -0.43 -4.61
N PRO A 45 -15.79 0.52 -4.00
CA PRO A 45 -14.91 1.38 -4.76
C PRO A 45 -13.71 0.62 -5.33
N THR A 46 -13.23 1.05 -6.49
CA THR A 46 -12.01 0.52 -7.08
C THR A 46 -10.79 1.10 -6.39
N GLU A 47 -9.61 0.50 -6.65
CA GLU A 47 -8.37 1.05 -6.11
C GLU A 47 -8.15 2.50 -6.55
N GLU A 48 -8.46 2.82 -7.80
CA GLU A 48 -8.31 4.19 -8.30
C GLU A 48 -9.19 5.17 -7.53
N GLU A 49 -10.42 4.77 -7.22
CA GLU A 49 -11.32 5.62 -6.44
C GLU A 49 -10.82 5.84 -5.02
N LEU A 50 -10.30 4.78 -4.40
CA LEU A 50 -9.72 4.87 -3.06
C LEU A 50 -8.47 5.75 -3.05
N LEU A 51 -7.63 5.63 -4.07
CA LEU A 51 -6.42 6.45 -4.19
C LEU A 51 -6.75 7.94 -4.34
N LYS A 52 -7.86 8.29 -4.98
CA LYS A 52 -8.26 9.68 -5.16
C LYS A 52 -8.66 10.35 -3.84
N VAL A 53 -9.16 9.58 -2.89
CA VAL A 53 -9.68 10.14 -1.63
C VAL A 53 -8.74 9.94 -0.44
N SER A 54 -7.70 9.12 -0.58
CA SER A 54 -6.77 8.84 0.50
C SER A 54 -5.37 9.27 0.13
N VAL A 55 -4.87 10.29 0.83
CA VAL A 55 -3.49 10.75 0.66
C VAL A 55 -2.51 9.67 1.12
N GLU A 56 -2.84 8.98 2.20
CA GLU A 56 -2.01 7.89 2.72
C GLU A 56 -1.84 6.76 1.69
N ALA A 57 -2.93 6.40 1.02
CA ALA A 57 -2.88 5.37 -0.01
C ALA A 57 -2.03 5.81 -1.21
N CYS A 58 -2.15 7.06 -1.62
CA CYS A 58 -1.32 7.61 -2.68
C CYS A 58 0.16 7.59 -2.32
N ASP A 59 0.49 8.00 -1.10
CA ASP A 59 1.88 8.02 -0.63
C ASP A 59 2.44 6.60 -0.55
N ALA A 60 1.65 5.65 -0.06
CA ALA A 60 2.06 4.25 0.01
C ALA A 60 2.29 3.68 -1.38
N ARG A 61 1.44 4.02 -2.36
CA ARG A 61 1.60 3.58 -3.74
C ARG A 61 2.90 4.10 -4.34
N LYS A 62 3.25 5.37 -4.08
CA LYS A 62 4.50 5.95 -4.56
C LYS A 62 5.71 5.23 -3.98
N VAL A 63 5.66 4.91 -2.70
CA VAL A 63 6.74 4.17 -2.06
C VAL A 63 6.86 2.77 -2.67
N ALA A 64 5.75 2.09 -2.85
CA ALA A 64 5.74 0.75 -3.44
C ALA A 64 6.34 0.77 -4.86
N GLU A 65 6.01 1.77 -5.65
CA GLU A 65 6.57 1.93 -6.99
C GLU A 65 8.08 2.11 -6.96
N ARG A 66 8.58 2.91 -6.01
CA ARG A 66 10.02 3.10 -5.84
C ARG A 66 10.74 1.82 -5.45
N LEU A 67 10.10 1.01 -4.62
CA LEU A 67 10.66 -0.27 -4.19
C LEU A 67 10.48 -1.37 -5.24
N GLY A 68 9.64 -1.13 -6.23
CA GLY A 68 9.36 -2.12 -7.26
C GLY A 68 8.51 -3.27 -6.78
N ILE A 69 7.66 -3.05 -5.79
CA ILE A 69 6.78 -4.08 -5.24
C ILE A 69 5.35 -3.89 -5.69
N GLU A 70 4.59 -5.00 -5.70
CA GLU A 70 3.16 -4.97 -5.93
C GLU A 70 2.47 -4.27 -4.75
N HIS A 71 1.43 -3.51 -5.03
CA HIS A 71 0.71 -2.76 -4.00
C HIS A 71 -0.78 -2.78 -4.30
N HIS A 72 -1.57 -3.02 -3.26
CA HIS A 72 -3.02 -3.03 -3.34
C HIS A 72 -3.64 -2.11 -2.30
N VAL A 73 -4.80 -1.54 -2.66
CA VAL A 73 -5.58 -0.68 -1.77
C VAL A 73 -6.96 -1.30 -1.59
N VAL A 74 -7.40 -1.40 -0.36
CA VAL A 74 -8.71 -1.97 -0.03
C VAL A 74 -9.49 -1.08 0.91
#